data_4033b14a8bbd07208b5b45d1aa60d181
#
_entry.id   4033b14a8bbd07208b5b45d1aa60d181
#
_cell.length_a   1.000
_cell.length_b   1.000
_cell.length_c   1.000
_cell.angle_alpha   90.00
_cell.angle_beta   90.00
_cell.angle_gamma   90.00
#
_symmetry.space_group_name_H-M   'P 1'
#
loop_
_entity.id
_entity.type
_entity.pdbx_description
1 polymer ?
#
loop_
_entity_poly.entity_id
_entity_poly.type
_entity_poly.pdbx_seq_one_letter_code
_entity_poly.pdbx_strand_id
1 'polypeptide(L)'
;RSSDLGLARFDGSGGAWLMGEGWNQECFTGEKRFPTCRDLDAVTTAYPVIVLRSCFHVGVMNTRAMELLGLNRDTVGRYGVFAERDGTGAPNGVVKENVLDDIKAGIPSAGLSALLEQVERAQLDLFAEGLTAVQSDDFKYAPAEGPYALMDGLREMAEGGRLKLRIAEQALLTEPETLAEFFEWG
;
A
#
# COMPACT_ATOMS: atom_id res chain seq x y z
N ARG A 1 -10.02 -4.58 16.32
CA ARG A 1 -9.38 -5.84 16.75
C ARG A 1 -8.26 -6.32 15.80
N SER A 2 -8.35 -6.10 14.49
CA SER A 2 -7.26 -6.45 13.56
C SER A 2 -6.03 -5.52 13.69
N SER A 3 -6.23 -4.26 14.03
CA SER A 3 -5.16 -3.29 14.28
C SER A 3 -4.29 -3.66 15.48
N ASP A 4 -4.88 -4.20 16.54
CA ASP A 4 -4.16 -4.62 17.76
C ASP A 4 -3.20 -5.79 17.47
N LEU A 5 -3.60 -6.70 16.56
CA LEU A 5 -2.77 -7.83 16.14
C LEU A 5 -1.57 -7.38 15.27
N GLY A 6 -1.75 -6.35 14.44
CA GLY A 6 -0.68 -5.75 13.65
C GLY A 6 0.40 -5.12 14.55
N LEU A 7 -0.02 -4.32 15.53
CA LEU A 7 0.89 -3.69 16.49
C LEU A 7 1.63 -4.70 17.38
N ALA A 8 0.95 -5.75 17.85
CA ALA A 8 1.55 -6.77 18.70
C ALA A 8 2.64 -7.59 17.99
N ARG A 9 2.66 -7.62 16.65
CA ARG A 9 3.68 -8.32 15.85
C ARG A 9 4.74 -7.40 15.28
N PHE A 10 4.56 -6.09 15.42
CA PHE A 10 5.46 -5.10 14.87
C PHE A 10 6.61 -4.83 15.84
N ASP A 11 7.83 -5.17 15.43
CA ASP A 11 9.03 -5.04 16.27
C ASP A 11 9.66 -3.63 16.24
N GLY A 12 9.12 -2.72 15.43
CA GLY A 12 9.59 -1.35 15.32
C GLY A 12 10.96 -1.19 14.65
N SER A 13 11.53 -2.25 14.09
CA SER A 13 12.83 -2.17 13.44
C SER A 13 12.76 -1.38 12.13
N GLY A 14 13.70 -0.49 11.93
CA GLY A 14 13.99 0.12 10.64
C GLY A 14 13.09 1.28 10.19
N GLY A 15 12.35 1.94 11.07
CA GLY A 15 11.46 3.06 10.66
C GLY A 15 10.28 2.58 9.80
N ALA A 16 9.88 1.33 9.94
CA ALA A 16 8.86 0.67 9.15
C ALA A 16 7.48 1.31 9.35
N TRP A 17 6.75 1.44 8.24
CA TRP A 17 5.37 1.88 8.21
C TRP A 17 4.43 0.72 8.56
N LEU A 18 3.38 1.04 9.32
CA LEU A 18 2.25 0.14 9.48
C LEU A 18 1.25 0.37 8.36
N MET A 19 1.11 -0.60 7.48
CA MET A 19 0.13 -0.56 6.39
C MET A 19 -0.99 -1.56 6.67
N GLY A 20 -2.23 -1.09 6.55
CA GLY A 20 -3.43 -1.91 6.66
C GLY A 20 -4.33 -1.72 5.45
N GLU A 21 -5.07 -2.76 5.06
CA GLU A 21 -5.92 -2.73 3.87
C GLU A 21 -7.28 -3.36 4.16
N GLY A 22 -8.25 -3.08 3.27
CA GLY A 22 -9.51 -3.80 3.25
C GLY A 22 -10.59 -3.25 4.16
N TRP A 23 -10.41 -2.11 4.84
CA TRP A 23 -11.49 -1.53 5.62
C TRP A 23 -12.62 -0.98 4.72
N ASN A 24 -13.85 -1.04 5.26
CA ASN A 24 -15.02 -0.45 4.64
C ASN A 24 -15.93 0.08 5.74
N GLN A 25 -16.25 1.38 5.73
CA GLN A 25 -17.10 2.01 6.75
C GLN A 25 -18.50 1.41 6.84
N GLU A 26 -19.00 0.84 5.74
CA GLU A 26 -20.32 0.18 5.73
C GLU A 26 -20.35 -1.08 6.63
N CYS A 27 -19.19 -1.69 6.85
CA CYS A 27 -19.03 -2.86 7.71
C CYS A 27 -18.81 -2.49 9.20
N PHE A 28 -18.71 -1.21 9.55
CA PHE A 28 -18.52 -0.80 10.93
C PHE A 28 -19.80 -0.99 11.74
N THR A 29 -19.65 -1.48 12.95
CA THR A 29 -20.79 -1.67 13.88
C THR A 29 -21.22 -0.36 14.57
N GLY A 30 -20.32 0.64 14.57
CA GLY A 30 -20.57 1.97 15.11
C GLY A 30 -20.95 2.99 14.03
N GLU A 31 -20.42 4.19 14.15
CA GLU A 31 -20.63 5.26 13.18
C GLU A 31 -20.03 4.89 11.83
N LYS A 32 -20.85 4.98 10.77
CA LYS A 32 -20.46 4.65 9.39
C LYS A 32 -19.82 5.84 8.69
N ARG A 33 -18.71 6.31 9.20
CA ARG A 33 -17.87 7.36 8.59
C ARG A 33 -16.51 6.84 8.21
N PHE A 34 -15.77 7.59 7.42
CA PHE A 34 -14.34 7.31 7.22
C PHE A 34 -13.60 7.47 8.56
N PRO A 35 -12.64 6.59 8.86
CA PRO A 35 -11.68 6.85 9.92
C PRO A 35 -10.93 8.17 9.65
N THR A 36 -10.38 8.76 10.67
CA THR A 36 -9.53 9.94 10.58
C THR A 36 -8.19 9.69 11.26
N CYS A 37 -7.27 10.63 11.16
CA CYS A 37 -6.00 10.54 11.90
C CYS A 37 -6.22 10.29 13.39
N ARG A 38 -7.25 10.88 14.00
CA ARG A 38 -7.56 10.70 15.44
C ARG A 38 -7.91 9.27 15.80
N ASP A 39 -8.61 8.55 14.91
CA ASP A 39 -8.96 7.15 15.14
C ASP A 39 -7.69 6.26 15.11
N LEU A 40 -6.74 6.57 14.23
CA LEU A 40 -5.46 5.86 14.13
C LEU A 40 -4.48 6.27 15.25
N ASP A 41 -4.46 7.54 15.62
CA ASP A 41 -3.66 8.04 16.76
C ASP A 41 -4.07 7.40 18.09
N ALA A 42 -5.36 7.04 18.24
CA ALA A 42 -5.83 6.29 19.40
C ALA A 42 -5.22 4.87 19.49
N VAL A 43 -4.73 4.33 18.36
CA VAL A 43 -4.04 3.04 18.31
C VAL A 43 -2.54 3.25 18.54
N THR A 44 -1.91 4.18 17.79
CA THR A 44 -0.51 4.53 17.96
C THR A 44 -0.16 5.89 17.36
N THR A 45 0.68 6.63 18.05
CA THR A 45 1.37 7.84 17.57
C THR A 45 2.88 7.60 17.41
N ALA A 46 3.38 6.44 17.85
CA ALA A 46 4.81 6.12 17.80
C ALA A 46 5.27 5.74 16.38
N TYR A 47 4.39 5.11 15.61
CA TYR A 47 4.68 4.60 14.27
C TYR A 47 3.81 5.29 13.22
N PRO A 48 4.35 5.54 12.02
CA PRO A 48 3.54 6.01 10.90
C PRO A 48 2.56 4.90 10.46
N VAL A 49 1.29 5.24 10.34
CA VAL A 49 0.23 4.31 9.96
C VAL A 49 -0.50 4.86 8.75
N ILE A 50 -0.73 4.00 7.75
CA ILE A 50 -1.68 4.23 6.68
C ILE A 50 -2.59 3.02 6.53
N VAL A 51 -3.90 3.26 6.38
CA VAL A 51 -4.88 2.20 6.13
C VAL A 51 -5.64 2.48 4.84
N LEU A 52 -5.67 1.52 3.93
CA LEU A 52 -6.32 1.62 2.63
C LEU A 52 -7.72 1.02 2.68
N ARG A 53 -8.69 1.76 2.15
CA ARG A 53 -10.06 1.27 1.97
C ARG A 53 -10.06 0.14 0.95
N SER A 54 -11.01 -0.79 1.05
CA SER A 54 -11.17 -1.94 0.14
C SER A 54 -11.27 -1.61 -1.35
N CYS A 55 -11.55 -0.34 -1.71
CA CYS A 55 -11.55 0.12 -3.10
C CYS A 55 -10.18 0.62 -3.58
N PHE A 56 -9.18 0.76 -2.69
CA PHE A 56 -7.84 1.30 -2.94
C PHE A 56 -7.79 2.77 -3.44
N HIS A 57 -8.95 3.48 -3.47
CA HIS A 57 -9.04 4.90 -3.86
C HIS A 57 -9.07 5.86 -2.66
N VAL A 58 -9.08 5.34 -1.43
CA VAL A 58 -9.11 6.13 -0.20
C VAL A 58 -8.10 5.55 0.79
N GLY A 59 -7.22 6.40 1.30
CA GLY A 59 -6.30 6.09 2.38
C GLY A 59 -6.52 7.00 3.58
N VAL A 60 -6.20 6.51 4.76
CA VAL A 60 -6.22 7.29 6.01
C VAL A 60 -4.89 7.15 6.71
N MET A 61 -4.31 8.26 7.09
CA MET A 61 -3.02 8.34 7.80
C MET A 61 -3.20 8.82 9.22
N ASN A 62 -2.36 8.34 10.13
CA ASN A 62 -2.24 8.93 11.45
C ASN A 62 -1.40 10.23 11.43
N THR A 63 -1.38 10.96 12.55
CA THR A 63 -0.62 12.22 12.65
C THR A 63 0.87 12.00 12.35
N ARG A 64 1.45 10.91 12.82
CA ARG A 64 2.86 10.58 12.58
C ARG A 64 3.20 10.38 11.12
N ALA A 65 2.33 9.70 10.37
CA ALA A 65 2.48 9.51 8.92
C ALA A 65 2.37 10.85 8.17
N MET A 66 1.39 11.67 8.52
CA MET A 66 1.23 13.01 7.93
C MET A 66 2.46 13.90 8.16
N GLU A 67 3.04 13.88 9.35
CA GLU A 67 4.27 14.63 9.67
C GLU A 67 5.44 14.22 8.77
N LEU A 68 5.68 12.91 8.64
CA LEU A 68 6.78 12.38 7.83
C LEU A 68 6.63 12.72 6.33
N LEU A 69 5.39 12.76 5.83
CA LEU A 69 5.09 13.08 4.44
C LEU A 69 4.88 14.58 4.21
N GLY A 70 5.03 15.40 5.25
CA GLY A 70 4.87 16.84 5.14
C GLY A 70 3.45 17.29 4.82
N LEU A 71 2.42 16.46 5.10
CA LEU A 71 1.02 16.83 4.96
C LEU A 71 0.54 17.57 6.21
N ASN A 72 0.43 18.88 6.10
CA ASN A 72 0.06 19.77 7.20
C ASN A 72 -0.91 20.87 6.72
N ARG A 73 -1.26 21.82 7.59
CA ARG A 73 -2.18 22.92 7.28
C ARG A 73 -1.74 23.74 6.09
N ASP A 74 -0.45 23.98 5.89
CA ASP A 74 0.08 24.85 4.83
C ASP A 74 0.14 24.10 3.49
N THR A 75 0.35 22.79 3.52
CA THR A 75 0.53 21.95 2.33
C THR A 75 -0.75 21.29 1.84
N VAL A 76 -1.72 21.01 2.73
CA VAL A 76 -2.98 20.31 2.37
C VAL A 76 -3.76 21.03 1.28
N GLY A 77 -3.59 22.37 1.16
CA GLY A 77 -4.26 23.20 0.16
C GLY A 77 -3.97 22.79 -1.28
N ARG A 78 -2.77 22.28 -1.56
CA ARG A 78 -2.34 21.86 -2.90
C ARG A 78 -3.14 20.68 -3.45
N TYR A 79 -3.71 19.89 -2.59
CA TYR A 79 -4.45 18.67 -2.92
C TYR A 79 -5.96 18.86 -3.06
N GLY A 80 -6.45 20.10 -2.83
CA GLY A 80 -7.86 20.47 -3.02
C GLY A 80 -8.81 19.58 -2.23
N VAL A 81 -9.81 19.01 -2.93
CA VAL A 81 -10.84 18.14 -2.34
C VAL A 81 -10.38 16.71 -2.08
N PHE A 82 -9.22 16.32 -2.60
CA PHE A 82 -8.68 14.97 -2.46
C PHE A 82 -7.91 14.75 -1.16
N ALA A 83 -7.57 15.81 -0.42
CA ALA A 83 -7.10 15.70 0.96
C ALA A 83 -8.11 16.40 1.87
N GLU A 84 -8.78 15.63 2.72
CA GLU A 84 -9.83 16.17 3.58
C GLU A 84 -9.25 16.99 4.74
N ARG A 85 -10.04 17.97 5.17
CA ARG A 85 -9.70 18.87 6.27
C ARG A 85 -10.76 18.79 7.37
N ASP A 86 -10.31 18.99 8.59
CA ASP A 86 -11.22 19.17 9.72
C ASP A 86 -11.83 20.58 9.75
N GLY A 87 -12.71 20.83 10.71
CA GLY A 87 -13.36 22.13 10.89
C GLY A 87 -12.41 23.31 11.19
N THR A 88 -11.12 23.03 11.47
CA THR A 88 -10.09 24.06 11.68
C THR A 88 -9.27 24.33 10.43
N GLY A 89 -9.49 23.55 9.34
CA GLY A 89 -8.73 23.62 8.10
C GLY A 89 -7.44 22.79 8.10
N ALA A 90 -7.17 22.01 9.14
CA ALA A 90 -6.04 21.08 9.18
C ALA A 90 -6.41 19.76 8.47
N PRO A 91 -5.42 19.03 7.88
CA PRO A 91 -5.71 17.72 7.30
C PRO A 91 -6.23 16.76 8.40
N ASN A 92 -7.26 15.98 8.07
CA ASN A 92 -7.82 14.97 8.97
C ASN A 92 -7.26 13.56 8.75
N GLY A 93 -6.28 13.41 7.86
CA GLY A 93 -5.64 12.15 7.52
C GLY A 93 -6.22 11.45 6.30
N VAL A 94 -7.41 11.81 5.84
CA VAL A 94 -8.06 11.20 4.68
C VAL A 94 -7.50 11.77 3.38
N VAL A 95 -7.03 10.89 2.50
CA VAL A 95 -6.56 11.21 1.15
C VAL A 95 -7.20 10.29 0.12
N LYS A 96 -7.37 10.79 -1.11
CA LYS A 96 -8.15 10.12 -2.16
C LYS A 96 -7.45 10.21 -3.51
N GLU A 97 -7.79 9.24 -4.37
CA GLU A 97 -7.43 9.23 -5.80
C GLU A 97 -5.92 9.45 -6.03
N ASN A 98 -5.55 10.25 -6.98
CA ASN A 98 -4.15 10.52 -7.34
C ASN A 98 -3.30 11.04 -6.17
N VAL A 99 -3.91 11.76 -5.21
CA VAL A 99 -3.20 12.20 -4.01
C VAL A 99 -2.75 11.02 -3.15
N LEU A 100 -3.55 9.95 -3.11
CA LEU A 100 -3.16 8.73 -2.44
C LEU A 100 -1.93 8.07 -3.11
N ASP A 101 -1.86 8.10 -4.43
CA ASP A 101 -0.70 7.59 -5.17
C ASP A 101 0.56 8.44 -4.89
N ASP A 102 0.43 9.77 -4.88
CA ASP A 102 1.52 10.69 -4.51
C ASP A 102 2.03 10.43 -3.08
N ILE A 103 1.10 10.20 -2.14
CA ILE A 103 1.42 9.88 -0.75
C ILE A 103 2.14 8.53 -0.65
N LYS A 104 1.65 7.50 -1.34
CA LYS A 104 2.25 6.17 -1.37
C LYS A 104 3.66 6.18 -1.95
N ALA A 105 3.91 7.00 -2.96
CA ALA A 105 5.25 7.18 -3.53
C ALA A 105 6.28 7.75 -2.52
N GLY A 106 5.82 8.47 -1.50
CA GLY A 106 6.66 8.97 -0.40
C GLY A 106 6.92 7.95 0.72
N ILE A 107 6.27 6.78 0.69
CA ILE A 107 6.46 5.71 1.67
C ILE A 107 7.59 4.80 1.18
N PRO A 108 8.60 4.49 2.03
CA PRO A 108 9.65 3.56 1.64
C PRO A 108 9.05 2.22 1.19
N SER A 109 9.38 1.80 -0.03
CA SER A 109 8.95 0.49 -0.53
C SER A 109 9.75 -0.63 0.12
N ALA A 110 9.15 -1.81 0.24
CA ALA A 110 9.89 -3.01 0.60
C ALA A 110 10.92 -3.31 -0.50
N GLY A 111 12.13 -3.74 -0.12
CA GLY A 111 13.11 -4.22 -1.09
C GLY A 111 12.63 -5.50 -1.77
N LEU A 112 13.20 -5.80 -2.95
CA LEU A 112 12.82 -6.95 -3.78
C LEU A 112 12.75 -8.27 -3.00
N SER A 113 13.77 -8.58 -2.19
CA SER A 113 13.78 -9.83 -1.40
C SER A 113 12.58 -9.97 -0.48
N ALA A 114 12.20 -8.88 0.21
CA ALA A 114 11.06 -8.88 1.12
C ALA A 114 9.73 -9.06 0.38
N LEU A 115 9.59 -8.47 -0.81
CA LEU A 115 8.40 -8.67 -1.66
C LEU A 115 8.30 -10.10 -2.16
N LEU A 116 9.38 -10.69 -2.65
CA LEU A 116 9.40 -12.08 -3.11
C LEU A 116 9.05 -13.07 -1.97
N GLU A 117 9.55 -12.82 -0.75
CA GLU A 117 9.16 -13.60 0.43
C GLU A 117 7.67 -13.44 0.79
N GLN A 118 7.10 -12.25 0.58
CA GLN A 118 5.66 -12.03 0.78
C GLN A 118 4.84 -12.79 -0.25
N VAL A 119 5.23 -12.79 -1.53
CA VAL A 119 4.57 -13.57 -2.59
C VAL A 119 4.64 -15.07 -2.27
N GLU A 120 5.81 -15.58 -1.83
CA GLU A 120 5.97 -16.98 -1.46
C GLU A 120 5.03 -17.40 -0.32
N ARG A 121 4.80 -16.52 0.65
CA ARG A 121 3.85 -16.77 1.74
C ARG A 121 2.40 -16.63 1.30
N ALA A 122 2.07 -15.57 0.55
CA ALA A 122 0.71 -15.29 0.12
C ALA A 122 0.12 -16.40 -0.77
N GLN A 123 0.94 -17.07 -1.59
CA GLN A 123 0.46 -18.17 -2.41
C GLN A 123 -0.15 -19.31 -1.56
N LEU A 124 0.32 -19.52 -0.32
CA LEU A 124 -0.20 -20.57 0.55
C LEU A 124 -1.64 -20.25 1.00
N ASP A 125 -1.92 -19.00 1.30
CA ASP A 125 -3.26 -18.54 1.67
C ASP A 125 -4.21 -18.67 0.47
N LEU A 126 -3.75 -18.27 -0.73
CA LEU A 126 -4.51 -18.42 -1.97
C LEU A 126 -4.82 -19.89 -2.29
N PHE A 127 -3.86 -20.79 -2.09
CA PHE A 127 -4.10 -22.23 -2.27
C PHE A 127 -5.10 -22.77 -1.24
N ALA A 128 -5.09 -22.29 0.00
CA ALA A 128 -6.07 -22.68 1.02
C ALA A 128 -7.50 -22.33 0.60
N GLU A 129 -7.68 -21.22 -0.15
CA GLU A 129 -8.96 -20.81 -0.74
C GLU A 129 -9.26 -21.49 -2.09
N GLY A 130 -8.39 -22.39 -2.56
CA GLY A 130 -8.57 -23.11 -3.83
C GLY A 130 -8.14 -22.34 -5.07
N LEU A 131 -7.50 -21.20 -4.93
CA LEU A 131 -7.01 -20.39 -6.05
C LEU A 131 -5.66 -20.92 -6.52
N THR A 132 -5.52 -21.21 -7.80
CA THR A 132 -4.28 -21.71 -8.41
C THR A 132 -3.70 -20.75 -9.47
N ALA A 133 -4.42 -19.66 -9.73
CA ALA A 133 -3.99 -18.60 -10.63
C ALA A 133 -4.60 -17.26 -10.17
N VAL A 134 -3.85 -16.20 -10.35
CA VAL A 134 -4.30 -14.82 -10.08
C VAL A 134 -3.87 -13.91 -11.21
N GLN A 135 -4.56 -12.78 -11.33
CA GLN A 135 -4.11 -11.63 -12.10
C GLN A 135 -3.67 -10.56 -11.10
N SER A 136 -2.55 -9.91 -11.36
CA SER A 136 -1.98 -8.86 -10.52
C SER A 136 -1.60 -7.63 -11.34
N ASP A 137 -1.45 -6.49 -10.70
CA ASP A 137 -0.96 -5.23 -11.25
C ASP A 137 0.27 -4.70 -10.47
N ASP A 138 1.06 -5.61 -9.93
CA ASP A 138 2.22 -5.31 -9.08
C ASP A 138 3.32 -4.53 -9.83
N PHE A 139 3.29 -4.53 -11.15
CA PHE A 139 4.17 -3.73 -11.98
C PHE A 139 4.14 -2.24 -11.61
N LYS A 140 2.97 -1.74 -11.19
CA LYS A 140 2.79 -0.37 -10.68
C LYS A 140 3.45 -0.15 -9.31
N TYR A 141 3.52 -1.18 -8.48
CA TYR A 141 3.99 -1.11 -7.09
C TYR A 141 5.37 -1.74 -6.90
N ALA A 142 6.19 -1.66 -7.93
CA ALA A 142 7.49 -2.25 -7.97
C ALA A 142 8.40 -1.81 -6.80
N PRO A 143 9.35 -2.67 -6.39
CA PRO A 143 10.39 -2.31 -5.42
C PRO A 143 11.30 -1.20 -5.94
N ALA A 144 12.20 -0.72 -5.07
CA ALA A 144 13.18 0.30 -5.46
C ALA A 144 14.09 -0.14 -6.63
N GLU A 145 14.27 -1.44 -6.82
CA GLU A 145 15.01 -2.06 -7.91
C GLU A 145 14.27 -2.04 -9.26
N GLY A 146 13.00 -1.65 -9.23
CA GLY A 146 12.16 -1.49 -10.41
C GLY A 146 11.27 -2.70 -10.75
N PRO A 147 10.30 -2.50 -11.67
CA PRO A 147 9.31 -3.54 -12.00
C PRO A 147 9.95 -4.76 -12.69
N TYR A 148 10.94 -4.56 -13.53
CA TYR A 148 11.62 -5.66 -14.23
C TYR A 148 12.35 -6.58 -13.27
N ALA A 149 12.99 -6.03 -12.22
CA ALA A 149 13.62 -6.83 -11.18
C ALA A 149 12.60 -7.71 -10.42
N LEU A 150 11.39 -7.20 -10.18
CA LEU A 150 10.31 -7.98 -9.60
C LEU A 150 9.89 -9.12 -10.54
N MET A 151 9.69 -8.83 -11.82
CA MET A 151 9.31 -9.84 -12.82
C MET A 151 10.37 -10.94 -12.96
N ASP A 152 11.64 -10.57 -13.00
CA ASP A 152 12.75 -11.52 -13.06
C ASP A 152 12.81 -12.37 -11.78
N GLY A 153 12.63 -11.75 -10.61
CA GLY A 153 12.57 -12.47 -9.34
C GLY A 153 11.41 -13.47 -9.27
N LEU A 154 10.22 -13.12 -9.76
CA LEU A 154 9.08 -14.04 -9.86
C LEU A 154 9.36 -15.19 -10.83
N ARG A 155 10.02 -14.91 -11.95
CA ARG A 155 10.45 -15.94 -12.92
C ARG A 155 11.45 -16.92 -12.29
N GLU A 156 12.47 -16.40 -11.59
CA GLU A 156 13.45 -17.24 -10.89
C GLU A 156 12.80 -18.10 -9.80
N MET A 157 11.84 -17.55 -9.05
CA MET A 157 11.07 -18.33 -8.07
C MET A 157 10.26 -19.44 -8.71
N ALA A 158 9.66 -19.18 -9.87
CA ALA A 158 8.88 -20.20 -10.60
C ALA A 158 9.79 -21.32 -11.13
N GLU A 159 10.92 -20.97 -11.76
CA GLU A 159 11.92 -21.92 -12.25
C GLU A 159 12.53 -22.75 -11.11
N GLY A 160 12.79 -22.12 -9.96
CA GLY A 160 13.28 -22.76 -8.75
C GLY A 160 12.22 -23.56 -7.97
N GLY A 161 10.96 -23.57 -8.41
CA GLY A 161 9.85 -24.29 -7.78
C GLY A 161 9.33 -23.68 -6.47
N ARG A 162 9.75 -22.46 -6.12
CA ARG A 162 9.27 -21.70 -4.95
C ARG A 162 7.91 -21.06 -5.23
N LEU A 163 7.67 -20.58 -6.46
CA LEU A 163 6.39 -20.05 -6.92
C LEU A 163 5.67 -21.11 -7.74
N LYS A 164 4.53 -21.56 -7.22
CA LYS A 164 3.64 -22.54 -7.88
C LYS A 164 2.33 -21.91 -8.33
N LEU A 165 2.01 -20.72 -7.80
CA LEU A 165 0.87 -19.93 -8.23
C LEU A 165 1.15 -19.38 -9.64
N ARG A 166 0.18 -19.49 -10.53
CA ARG A 166 0.24 -18.84 -11.85
C ARG A 166 -0.16 -17.39 -11.70
N ILE A 167 0.71 -16.48 -12.08
CA ILE A 167 0.47 -15.03 -12.02
C ILE A 167 0.41 -14.49 -13.44
N ALA A 168 -0.68 -13.79 -13.78
CA ALA A 168 -0.80 -12.98 -14.98
C ALA A 168 -0.62 -11.52 -14.57
N GLU A 169 0.55 -10.97 -14.87
CA GLU A 169 0.90 -9.60 -14.49
C GLU A 169 0.40 -8.60 -15.51
N GLN A 170 -0.20 -7.51 -15.05
CA GLN A 170 -0.59 -6.36 -15.87
C GLN A 170 0.51 -5.30 -15.79
N ALA A 171 1.14 -5.02 -16.93
CA ALA A 171 2.09 -3.92 -17.04
C ALA A 171 1.35 -2.61 -17.31
N LEU A 172 1.48 -1.64 -16.41
CA LEU A 172 0.98 -0.28 -16.62
C LEU A 172 2.05 0.55 -17.32
N LEU A 173 1.91 0.76 -18.61
CA LEU A 173 2.85 1.47 -19.48
C LEU A 173 2.18 2.76 -19.97
N THR A 174 2.38 3.86 -19.25
CA THR A 174 1.70 5.14 -19.51
C THR A 174 2.48 6.05 -20.46
N GLU A 175 3.79 5.83 -20.57
CA GLU A 175 4.69 6.66 -21.38
C GLU A 175 5.30 5.86 -22.54
N PRO A 176 5.55 6.49 -23.70
CA PRO A 176 6.17 5.81 -24.84
C PRO A 176 7.52 5.16 -24.52
N GLU A 177 8.30 5.79 -23.65
CA GLU A 177 9.61 5.32 -23.22
C GLU A 177 9.50 4.01 -22.44
N THR A 178 8.56 3.92 -21.50
CA THR A 178 8.32 2.70 -20.71
C THR A 178 7.80 1.55 -21.58
N LEU A 179 7.05 1.86 -22.65
CA LEU A 179 6.62 0.85 -23.62
C LEU A 179 7.82 0.31 -24.44
N ALA A 180 8.74 1.16 -24.85
CA ALA A 180 9.94 0.75 -25.55
C ALA A 180 10.82 -0.15 -24.66
N GLU A 181 11.07 0.26 -23.41
CA GLU A 181 11.81 -0.52 -22.42
C GLU A 181 11.18 -1.89 -22.18
N PHE A 182 9.85 -1.95 -22.12
CA PHE A 182 9.12 -3.21 -21.91
C PHE A 182 9.37 -4.20 -23.07
N PHE A 183 9.36 -3.71 -24.32
CA PHE A 183 9.67 -4.55 -25.49
C PHE A 183 11.15 -4.97 -25.60
N GLU A 184 12.06 -4.17 -25.03
CA GLU A 184 13.48 -4.53 -24.99
C GLU A 184 13.77 -5.58 -23.90
N TRP A 185 13.01 -5.55 -22.78
CA TRP A 185 13.16 -6.51 -21.69
C TRP A 185 12.61 -7.90 -22.04
N GLY A 186 11.51 -8.01 -22.72
CA GLY A 186 10.79 -9.27 -23.00
C GLY A 186 10.79 -9.73 -24.38
#